data_804c2696fd793c761d65394f5d553bad
#
_entry.id   804c2696fd793c761d65394f5d553bad
#
_cell.length_a   1.000
_cell.length_b   1.000
_cell.length_c   1.000
_cell.angle_alpha   90.00
_cell.angle_beta   90.00
_cell.angle_gamma   90.00
#
_symmetry.space_group_name_H-M   'P 1'
#
loop_
_entity.id
_entity.type
_entity.pdbx_description
1 polymer ?
#
loop_
_entity_poly.entity_id
_entity_poly.type
_entity_poly.pdbx_seq_one_letter_code
_entity_poly.pdbx_strand_id
1 'polypeptide(L)'
;MKSPILALVIVCSLAGTVQAQTPAPADGKTLFAKNCAACHQANGRGIPGAFPALVASPVAIGPADAVAEVLLKGRGGMPDFSTSLDDADIAAVLTYARSSWGNHAPPITGAEVTIRRAALQVAPAGDSRFGNKH
;
A
#
# COMPACT_ATOMS: atom_id res chain seq x y z
N MET A 1 -68.58 -27.31 21.74
CA MET A 1 -67.47 -27.71 20.88
C MET A 1 -66.59 -26.48 20.73
N LYS A 2 -65.47 -26.40 21.45
CA LYS A 2 -64.57 -25.26 21.51
C LYS A 2 -63.25 -25.68 20.82
N SER A 3 -62.97 -25.07 19.62
CA SER A 3 -61.69 -25.27 18.93
C SER A 3 -60.62 -24.38 19.49
N PRO A 4 -59.44 -24.87 19.84
CA PRO A 4 -58.30 -24.01 20.16
C PRO A 4 -57.58 -23.56 18.87
N ILE A 5 -57.43 -22.28 18.73
CA ILE A 5 -56.62 -21.66 17.69
C ILE A 5 -55.12 -21.74 18.12
N LEU A 6 -54.38 -22.51 17.37
CA LEU A 6 -52.92 -22.69 17.56
C LEU A 6 -52.21 -21.47 16.94
N ALA A 7 -51.72 -20.56 17.74
CA ALA A 7 -50.93 -19.41 17.29
C ALA A 7 -49.52 -19.87 16.97
N LEU A 8 -49.17 -19.87 15.70
CA LEU A 8 -47.82 -20.16 15.20
C LEU A 8 -46.95 -18.90 15.34
N VAL A 9 -46.07 -18.88 16.32
CA VAL A 9 -45.08 -17.79 16.49
C VAL A 9 -43.90 -18.06 15.59
N ILE A 10 -43.78 -17.30 14.49
CA ILE A 10 -42.62 -17.32 13.60
C ILE A 10 -41.53 -16.45 14.24
N VAL A 11 -40.51 -17.07 14.83
CA VAL A 11 -39.32 -16.39 15.27
C VAL A 11 -38.41 -16.16 14.07
N CYS A 12 -38.42 -14.91 13.56
CA CYS A 12 -37.52 -14.48 12.47
C CYS A 12 -36.13 -14.21 13.08
N SER A 13 -35.23 -15.17 12.97
CA SER A 13 -33.81 -15.01 13.36
C SER A 13 -33.11 -14.13 12.33
N LEU A 14 -32.88 -12.85 12.67
CA LEU A 14 -32.01 -11.97 11.90
C LEU A 14 -30.53 -12.40 12.15
N ALA A 15 -30.00 -13.24 11.27
CA ALA A 15 -28.57 -13.48 11.22
C ALA A 15 -27.88 -12.25 10.62
N GLY A 16 -27.41 -11.34 11.48
CA GLY A 16 -26.59 -10.23 11.06
C GLY A 16 -25.25 -10.73 10.52
N THR A 17 -25.03 -10.60 9.22
CA THR A 17 -23.72 -10.84 8.62
C THR A 17 -22.77 -9.73 9.06
N VAL A 18 -21.83 -10.05 9.97
CA VAL A 18 -20.70 -9.18 10.30
C VAL A 18 -19.78 -9.19 9.09
N GLN A 19 -19.88 -8.15 8.26
CA GLN A 19 -18.89 -7.91 7.21
C GLN A 19 -17.61 -7.39 7.88
N ALA A 20 -16.55 -8.19 7.80
CA ALA A 20 -15.22 -7.74 8.14
C ALA A 20 -14.85 -6.60 7.19
N GLN A 21 -14.82 -5.37 7.68
CA GLN A 21 -14.36 -4.21 6.92
C GLN A 21 -12.85 -4.33 6.77
N THR A 22 -12.39 -4.57 5.56
CA THR A 22 -10.96 -4.42 5.23
C THR A 22 -10.59 -2.96 5.50
N PRO A 23 -9.56 -2.68 6.32
CA PRO A 23 -9.13 -1.30 6.54
C PRO A 23 -8.86 -0.62 5.20
N ALA A 24 -9.37 0.59 5.02
CA ALA A 24 -9.01 1.38 3.84
C ALA A 24 -7.49 1.60 3.83
N PRO A 25 -6.83 1.52 2.66
CA PRO A 25 -5.39 1.79 2.57
C PRO A 25 -5.10 3.18 3.12
N ALA A 26 -3.98 3.31 3.84
CA ALA A 26 -3.58 4.59 4.39
C ALA A 26 -3.38 5.62 3.27
N ASP A 27 -3.71 6.88 3.55
CA ASP A 27 -3.52 7.97 2.59
C ASP A 27 -2.05 8.09 2.16
N GLY A 28 -1.80 8.12 0.85
CA GLY A 28 -0.44 8.13 0.28
C GLY A 28 0.40 9.32 0.76
N LYS A 29 -0.21 10.48 1.02
CA LYS A 29 0.48 11.64 1.59
C LYS A 29 0.94 11.37 3.02
N THR A 30 0.10 10.77 3.83
CA THR A 30 0.43 10.38 5.21
C THR A 30 1.53 9.32 5.23
N LEU A 31 1.45 8.32 4.36
CA LEU A 31 2.51 7.31 4.20
C LEU A 31 3.84 7.95 3.77
N PHE A 32 3.80 8.89 2.82
CA PHE A 32 4.99 9.62 2.38
C PHE A 32 5.62 10.42 3.51
N ALA A 33 4.83 11.17 4.26
CA ALA A 33 5.30 11.96 5.38
C ALA A 33 6.00 11.11 6.44
N LYS A 34 5.44 9.91 6.71
CA LYS A 34 5.97 8.98 7.72
C LYS A 34 7.24 8.26 7.28
N ASN A 35 7.31 7.82 6.03
CA ASN A 35 8.32 6.85 5.59
C ASN A 35 9.37 7.44 4.63
N CYS A 36 9.07 8.54 3.94
CA CYS A 36 9.87 9.03 2.81
C CYS A 36 10.41 10.45 3.02
N ALA A 37 9.63 11.32 3.70
CA ALA A 37 9.92 12.74 3.78
C ALA A 37 11.21 13.08 4.55
N ALA A 38 11.68 12.20 5.43
CA ALA A 38 12.93 12.41 6.14
C ALA A 38 14.13 12.54 5.18
N CYS A 39 14.13 11.77 4.09
CA CYS A 39 15.18 11.78 3.07
C CYS A 39 14.77 12.63 1.85
N HIS A 40 13.58 12.39 1.31
CA HIS A 40 13.15 13.06 0.06
C HIS A 40 12.52 14.44 0.27
N GLN A 41 12.36 14.89 1.51
CA GLN A 41 11.69 16.09 1.93
C GLN A 41 10.19 16.10 1.59
N ALA A 42 9.38 16.84 2.36
CA ALA A 42 7.92 16.90 2.14
C ALA A 42 7.54 17.48 0.76
N ASN A 43 8.42 18.27 0.17
CA ASN A 43 8.27 18.85 -1.16
C ASN A 43 8.86 17.99 -2.29
N GLY A 44 9.37 16.81 -2.01
CA GLY A 44 9.92 15.87 -2.99
C GLY A 44 11.25 16.32 -3.62
N ARG A 45 11.91 17.34 -3.12
CA ARG A 45 13.15 17.90 -3.71
C ARG A 45 14.41 17.18 -3.28
N GLY A 46 14.31 16.32 -2.26
CA GLY A 46 15.48 15.63 -1.72
C GLY A 46 16.48 16.58 -1.09
N ILE A 47 17.72 16.12 -0.92
CA ILE A 47 18.85 16.89 -0.42
C ILE A 47 20.00 16.71 -1.42
N PRO A 48 20.44 17.76 -2.11
CA PRO A 48 21.52 17.68 -3.10
C PRO A 48 22.77 17.01 -2.53
N GLY A 49 23.29 16.04 -3.26
CA GLY A 49 24.50 15.28 -2.85
C GLY A 49 24.24 14.16 -1.83
N ALA A 50 23.05 14.10 -1.20
CA ALA A 50 22.73 13.06 -0.21
C ALA A 50 21.52 12.22 -0.61
N PHE A 51 20.37 12.86 -0.93
CA PHE A 51 19.14 12.16 -1.24
C PHE A 51 18.52 12.71 -2.53
N PRO A 52 18.14 11.84 -3.49
CA PRO A 52 17.67 12.29 -4.80
C PRO A 52 16.29 12.96 -4.71
N ALA A 53 16.07 13.93 -5.62
CA ALA A 53 14.76 14.51 -5.82
C ALA A 53 13.81 13.49 -6.45
N LEU A 54 12.54 13.54 -6.06
CA LEU A 54 11.43 12.82 -6.69
C LEU A 54 10.68 13.69 -7.70
N VAL A 55 10.81 15.03 -7.56
CA VAL A 55 10.28 16.00 -8.52
C VAL A 55 10.95 15.78 -9.87
N ALA A 56 10.14 15.57 -10.91
CA ALA A 56 10.59 15.31 -12.28
C ALA A 56 11.62 14.15 -12.42
N SER A 57 11.67 13.26 -11.43
CA SER A 57 12.61 12.13 -11.44
C SER A 57 12.18 11.09 -12.47
N PRO A 58 13.04 10.72 -13.44
CA PRO A 58 12.72 9.68 -14.42
C PRO A 58 12.41 8.32 -13.78
N VAL A 59 12.95 8.06 -12.59
CA VAL A 59 12.66 6.84 -11.83
C VAL A 59 11.27 6.93 -11.18
N ALA A 60 10.97 8.04 -10.49
CA ALA A 60 9.69 8.18 -9.80
C ALA A 60 8.49 8.21 -10.76
N ILE A 61 8.62 8.85 -11.92
CA ILE A 61 7.55 8.97 -12.93
C ILE A 61 7.65 7.90 -14.05
N GLY A 62 8.63 7.02 -13.97
CA GLY A 62 8.87 5.96 -14.94
C GLY A 62 7.86 4.80 -14.88
N PRO A 63 8.18 3.64 -15.47
CA PRO A 63 7.32 2.46 -15.45
C PRO A 63 6.92 2.04 -14.03
N ALA A 64 5.65 1.64 -13.88
CA ALA A 64 5.08 1.30 -12.57
C ALA A 64 5.84 0.15 -11.88
N ASP A 65 6.19 -0.88 -12.63
CA ASP A 65 6.94 -2.04 -12.16
C ASP A 65 8.35 -1.68 -11.69
N ALA A 66 9.03 -0.78 -12.40
CA ALA A 66 10.38 -0.35 -12.08
C ALA A 66 10.42 0.47 -10.77
N VAL A 67 9.47 1.39 -10.58
CA VAL A 67 9.41 2.19 -9.35
C VAL A 67 8.91 1.36 -8.16
N ALA A 68 8.00 0.41 -8.36
CA ALA A 68 7.59 -0.54 -7.33
C ALA A 68 8.77 -1.41 -6.86
N GLU A 69 9.62 -1.87 -7.77
CA GLU A 69 10.83 -2.61 -7.42
C GLU A 69 11.75 -1.82 -6.48
N VAL A 70 11.88 -0.51 -6.69
CA VAL A 70 12.71 0.34 -5.80
C VAL A 70 12.23 0.27 -4.35
N LEU A 71 10.90 0.29 -4.10
CA LEU A 71 10.38 0.17 -2.75
C LEU A 71 10.45 -1.26 -2.22
N LEU A 72 10.31 -2.26 -3.09
CA LEU A 72 10.34 -3.67 -2.70
C LEU A 72 11.73 -4.18 -2.38
N LYS A 73 12.78 -3.63 -3.00
CA LYS A 73 14.17 -4.12 -2.84
C LYS A 73 15.13 -3.08 -2.30
N GLY A 74 14.71 -1.82 -2.20
CA GLY A 74 15.62 -0.72 -1.96
C GLY A 74 16.48 -0.39 -3.19
N ARG A 75 17.27 0.68 -3.10
CA ARG A 75 18.20 1.08 -4.14
C ARG A 75 19.33 1.92 -3.57
N GLY A 76 20.57 1.47 -3.69
CA GLY A 76 21.72 2.16 -3.09
C GLY A 76 21.55 2.29 -1.59
N GLY A 77 21.58 3.51 -1.06
CA GLY A 77 21.35 3.77 0.37
C GLY A 77 19.86 3.84 0.78
N MET A 78 18.91 3.73 -0.15
CA MET A 78 17.49 3.67 0.17
C MET A 78 17.11 2.29 0.68
N PRO A 79 16.49 2.16 1.88
CA PRO A 79 16.05 0.86 2.38
C PRO A 79 14.92 0.28 1.55
N ASP A 80 14.70 -1.03 1.66
CA ASP A 80 13.47 -1.65 1.17
C ASP A 80 12.33 -1.45 2.17
N PHE A 81 11.11 -1.46 1.66
CA PHE A 81 9.87 -1.32 2.43
C PHE A 81 8.99 -2.57 2.33
N SER A 82 9.53 -3.66 1.81
CA SER A 82 8.79 -4.89 1.52
C SER A 82 8.12 -5.51 2.74
N THR A 83 8.73 -5.37 3.91
CA THR A 83 8.23 -5.94 5.17
C THR A 83 7.40 -4.94 5.99
N SER A 84 7.57 -3.63 5.76
CA SER A 84 6.95 -2.56 6.55
C SER A 84 5.72 -1.94 5.90
N LEU A 85 5.58 -2.07 4.59
CA LEU A 85 4.42 -1.59 3.81
C LEU A 85 3.83 -2.75 3.02
N ASP A 86 2.51 -2.87 3.06
CA ASP A 86 1.80 -3.81 2.19
C ASP A 86 1.68 -3.26 0.76
N ASP A 87 1.13 -4.07 -0.14
CA ASP A 87 1.06 -3.71 -1.56
C ASP A 87 0.13 -2.52 -1.82
N ALA A 88 -0.92 -2.36 -1.01
CA ALA A 88 -1.84 -1.22 -1.11
C ALA A 88 -1.17 0.07 -0.62
N ASP A 89 -0.42 0.01 0.46
CA ASP A 89 0.35 1.14 1.02
C ASP A 89 1.47 1.57 0.06
N ILE A 90 2.20 0.61 -0.53
CA ILE A 90 3.22 0.89 -1.55
C ILE A 90 2.57 1.58 -2.76
N ALA A 91 1.45 1.06 -3.25
CA ALA A 91 0.72 1.67 -4.36
C ALA A 91 0.24 3.09 -4.04
N ALA A 92 -0.28 3.31 -2.84
CA ALA A 92 -0.77 4.62 -2.40
C ALA A 92 0.36 5.66 -2.30
N VAL A 93 1.47 5.32 -1.66
CA VAL A 93 2.60 6.24 -1.51
C VAL A 93 3.28 6.55 -2.85
N LEU A 94 3.40 5.56 -3.74
CA LEU A 94 3.93 5.77 -5.09
C LEU A 94 3.00 6.65 -5.93
N THR A 95 1.69 6.41 -5.89
CA THR A 95 0.69 7.24 -6.58
C THR A 95 0.76 8.68 -6.11
N TYR A 96 0.90 8.92 -4.81
CA TYR A 96 1.10 10.26 -4.27
C TYR A 96 2.37 10.92 -4.83
N ALA A 97 3.51 10.28 -4.78
CA ALA A 97 4.76 10.84 -5.29
C ALA A 97 4.72 11.11 -6.80
N ARG A 98 4.03 10.26 -7.57
CA ARG A 98 3.88 10.34 -9.03
C ARG A 98 2.92 11.43 -9.50
N SER A 99 2.04 11.94 -8.61
CA SER A 99 1.07 12.99 -8.91
C SER A 99 1.31 14.29 -8.15
N SER A 100 2.34 14.36 -7.31
CA SER A 100 2.66 15.53 -6.48
C SER A 100 3.75 16.40 -7.10
N TRP A 101 3.86 17.63 -6.63
CA TRP A 101 4.93 18.59 -6.94
C TRP A 101 5.13 18.88 -8.43
N GLY A 102 4.08 18.72 -9.25
CA GLY A 102 4.15 18.89 -10.70
C GLY A 102 4.49 17.61 -11.46
N ASN A 103 4.63 16.47 -10.79
CA ASN A 103 4.65 15.17 -11.44
C ASN A 103 3.26 14.82 -11.97
N HIS A 104 3.19 14.20 -13.15
CA HIS A 104 1.95 13.81 -13.83
C HIS A 104 2.07 12.40 -14.42
N ALA A 105 2.40 11.40 -13.58
CA ALA A 105 2.46 10.02 -14.02
C ALA A 105 1.20 9.24 -13.59
N PRO A 106 0.81 8.17 -14.30
CA PRO A 106 -0.35 7.37 -13.94
C PRO A 106 -0.26 6.80 -12.53
N PRO A 107 -1.40 6.61 -11.83
CA PRO A 107 -1.43 5.94 -10.54
C PRO A 107 -0.95 4.50 -10.65
N ILE A 108 -0.54 3.93 -9.53
CA ILE A 108 -0.17 2.53 -9.40
C ILE A 108 -1.21 1.85 -8.51
N THR A 109 -1.61 0.64 -8.86
CA THR A 109 -2.57 -0.18 -8.09
C THR A 109 -1.83 -1.19 -7.20
N GLY A 110 -2.48 -1.60 -6.10
CA GLY A 110 -1.96 -2.68 -5.25
C GLY A 110 -1.74 -3.98 -6.03
N ALA A 111 -2.59 -4.28 -7.02
CA ALA A 111 -2.44 -5.47 -7.86
C ALA A 111 -1.15 -5.43 -8.70
N GLU A 112 -0.75 -4.28 -9.23
CA GLU A 112 0.52 -4.12 -9.97
C GLU A 112 1.71 -4.34 -9.03
N VAL A 113 1.64 -3.84 -7.79
CA VAL A 113 2.67 -4.09 -6.77
C VAL A 113 2.74 -5.57 -6.41
N THR A 114 1.59 -6.25 -6.21
CA THR A 114 1.51 -7.70 -5.94
C THR A 114 2.18 -8.52 -7.04
N ILE A 115 1.88 -8.21 -8.30
CA ILE A 115 2.49 -8.89 -9.46
C ILE A 115 4.01 -8.68 -9.44
N ARG A 116 4.47 -7.44 -9.19
CA ARG A 116 5.91 -7.16 -9.15
C ARG A 116 6.60 -7.85 -7.99
N ARG A 117 5.99 -7.83 -6.78
CA ARG A 117 6.50 -8.54 -5.59
C ARG A 117 6.68 -10.04 -5.88
N ALA A 118 5.68 -10.67 -6.49
CA ALA A 118 5.75 -12.08 -6.87
C ALA A 118 6.86 -12.36 -7.89
N ALA A 119 7.00 -11.53 -8.93
CA ALA A 119 8.03 -11.66 -9.94
C ALA A 119 9.46 -11.52 -9.36
N LEU A 120 9.62 -10.71 -8.31
CA LEU A 120 10.88 -10.51 -7.60
C LEU A 120 11.12 -11.54 -6.49
N GLN A 121 10.15 -12.42 -6.21
CA GLN A 121 10.18 -13.40 -5.11
C GLN A 121 10.38 -12.75 -3.73
N VAL A 122 9.84 -11.54 -3.55
CA VAL A 122 9.90 -10.80 -2.30
C VAL A 122 8.71 -11.19 -1.42
N ALA A 123 8.97 -11.55 -0.16
CA ALA A 123 7.93 -11.97 0.78
C ALA A 123 6.87 -10.89 1.02
N PRO A 124 5.60 -11.28 1.28
CA PRO A 124 4.55 -10.36 1.71
C PRO A 124 4.90 -9.62 3.01
N ALA A 125 4.38 -8.41 3.17
CA ALA A 125 4.51 -7.67 4.42
C ALA A 125 3.93 -8.48 5.60
N GLY A 126 4.63 -8.47 6.73
CA GLY A 126 4.21 -9.20 7.94
C GLY A 126 4.43 -10.72 7.92
N ASP A 127 5.00 -11.29 6.85
CA ASP A 127 5.34 -12.71 6.83
C ASP A 127 6.68 -12.97 7.55
N SER A 128 6.58 -13.28 8.84
CA SER A 128 7.73 -13.57 9.70
C SER A 128 8.52 -14.83 9.32
N ARG A 129 8.01 -15.67 8.39
CA ARG A 129 8.68 -16.89 7.94
C ARG A 129 9.93 -16.61 7.11
N PHE A 130 10.06 -15.39 6.59
CA PHE A 130 11.22 -14.93 5.82
C PHE A 130 12.08 -13.91 6.58
N GLY A 131 11.70 -13.58 7.82
CA GLY A 131 12.47 -12.72 8.71
C GLY A 131 13.73 -13.42 9.19
N ASN A 132 14.86 -12.84 8.83
CA ASN A 132 16.20 -13.10 9.37
C ASN A 132 17.02 -14.22 8.73
N LYS A 133 17.65 -13.88 7.62
CA LYS A 133 18.98 -14.45 7.31
C LYS A 133 19.99 -13.31 7.40
N HIS A 134 20.55 -13.15 8.60
CA HIS A 134 21.81 -12.45 8.80
C HIS A 134 22.96 -13.39 8.49
#